data_1f4cf0be44dcf5651a67aba518f31c19
#
_entry.id   1f4cf0be44dcf5651a67aba518f31c19
#
_cell.length_a   1.000
_cell.length_b   1.000
_cell.length_c   1.000
_cell.angle_alpha   90.00
_cell.angle_beta   90.00
_cell.angle_gamma   90.00
#
_symmetry.space_group_name_H-M   'P 1'
#
loop_
_entity.id
_entity.type
_entity.pdbx_description
1 polymer ?
#
loop_
_entity_poly.entity_id
_entity_poly.type
_entity_poly.pdbx_seq_one_letter_code
_entity_poly.pdbx_strand_id
1 'polypeptide(L)'
;MFDILLSASAYALIIVVGAVCSHTGFIKSETKNVFSRLLFNITLPCTVVYSFVGFQFDASLLLVSAVSFAATVVGFGGAMLFTHRRKPEDRMIPTLMGFGYNIGCFALPFISSVVGPTGVVIACMFDLGNTILVSGGAYAIVRTCRAKGVELGAKTLTYGVNLSVLRTE
;
A
#
# COMPACT_ATOMS: atom_id res chain seq x y z
N MET A 1 -21.53 15.87 4.27
CA MET A 1 -21.29 15.41 2.89
C MET A 1 -20.57 16.44 2.03
N PHE A 2 -20.95 17.71 2.11
CA PHE A 2 -20.31 18.78 1.34
C PHE A 2 -18.81 18.93 1.70
N ASP A 3 -18.47 18.88 2.99
CA ASP A 3 -17.08 18.99 3.46
C ASP A 3 -16.19 17.83 3.00
N ILE A 4 -16.75 16.62 2.89
CA ILE A 4 -16.04 15.44 2.38
C ILE A 4 -15.73 15.62 0.89
N LEU A 5 -16.70 16.09 0.11
CA LEU A 5 -16.51 16.36 -1.31
C LEU A 5 -15.50 17.50 -1.53
N LEU A 6 -15.56 18.55 -0.69
CA LEU A 6 -14.61 19.65 -0.74
C LEU A 6 -13.18 19.17 -0.44
N SER A 7 -13.01 18.36 0.61
CA SER A 7 -11.71 17.78 0.95
C SER A 7 -11.20 16.87 -0.17
N ALA A 8 -12.05 16.01 -0.72
CA ALA A 8 -11.68 15.13 -1.83
C ALA A 8 -11.25 15.91 -3.07
N SER A 9 -11.97 17.00 -3.40
CA SER A 9 -11.62 17.87 -4.53
C SER A 9 -10.29 18.61 -4.31
N ALA A 10 -10.01 19.04 -3.09
CA ALA A 10 -8.75 19.68 -2.73
C ALA A 10 -7.57 18.70 -2.91
N TYR A 11 -7.72 17.43 -2.49
CA TYR A 11 -6.69 16.41 -2.72
C TYR A 11 -6.48 16.11 -4.21
N ALA A 12 -7.58 16.00 -4.98
CA ALA A 12 -7.49 15.81 -6.42
C ALA A 12 -6.73 16.97 -7.08
N LEU A 13 -7.00 18.20 -6.67
CA LEU A 13 -6.32 19.40 -7.17
C LEU A 13 -4.82 19.38 -6.82
N ILE A 14 -4.45 19.01 -5.60
CA ILE A 14 -3.05 18.87 -5.18
C ILE A 14 -2.33 17.83 -6.03
N ILE A 15 -2.96 16.69 -6.32
CA ILE A 15 -2.40 15.64 -7.19
C ILE A 15 -2.17 16.18 -8.59
N VAL A 16 -3.14 16.91 -9.17
CA VAL A 16 -3.02 17.52 -10.50
C VAL A 16 -1.87 18.54 -10.52
N VAL A 17 -1.79 19.42 -9.54
CA VAL A 17 -0.69 20.39 -9.42
C VAL A 17 0.65 19.68 -9.31
N GLY A 18 0.76 18.65 -8.48
CA GLY A 18 1.97 17.83 -8.37
C GLY A 18 2.37 17.16 -9.69
N ALA A 19 1.40 16.65 -10.44
CA ALA A 19 1.61 16.04 -11.74
C ALA A 19 2.11 17.09 -12.77
N VAL A 20 1.51 18.27 -12.81
CA VAL A 20 1.93 19.38 -13.67
C VAL A 20 3.35 19.83 -13.33
N CYS A 21 3.67 20.06 -12.05
CA CYS A 21 5.01 20.42 -11.60
C CYS A 21 6.05 19.35 -11.94
N SER A 22 5.65 18.09 -11.90
CA SER A 22 6.49 16.97 -12.31
C SER A 22 6.72 16.96 -13.83
N HIS A 23 5.68 17.20 -14.61
CA HIS A 23 5.74 17.17 -16.08
C HIS A 23 6.52 18.39 -16.65
N THR A 24 6.37 19.54 -16.02
CA THR A 24 7.11 20.78 -16.40
C THR A 24 8.59 20.76 -16.00
N GLY A 25 9.04 19.71 -15.28
CA GLY A 25 10.42 19.61 -14.82
C GLY A 25 10.74 20.49 -13.60
N PHE A 26 9.76 21.20 -13.05
CA PHE A 26 9.94 22.02 -11.85
C PHE A 26 10.40 21.16 -10.66
N ILE A 27 9.87 19.92 -10.54
CA ILE A 27 10.29 18.95 -9.52
C ILE A 27 11.17 17.88 -10.17
N LYS A 28 12.46 17.92 -9.92
CA LYS A 28 13.43 16.93 -10.39
C LYS A 28 13.18 15.55 -9.73
N SER A 29 13.57 14.47 -10.42
CA SER A 29 13.40 13.10 -9.92
C SER A 29 14.11 12.85 -8.58
N GLU A 30 15.26 13.47 -8.37
CA GLU A 30 16.01 13.41 -7.12
C GLU A 30 15.21 14.00 -5.94
N THR A 31 14.57 15.14 -6.17
CA THR A 31 13.73 15.83 -5.18
C THR A 31 12.54 14.97 -4.77
N LYS A 32 11.91 14.26 -5.72
CA LYS A 32 10.81 13.31 -5.42
C LYS A 32 11.26 12.21 -4.48
N ASN A 33 12.46 11.66 -4.69
CA ASN A 33 13.01 10.61 -3.84
C ASN A 33 13.28 11.10 -2.41
N VAL A 34 13.76 12.34 -2.25
CA VAL A 34 13.98 12.95 -0.93
C VAL A 34 12.65 13.13 -0.21
N PHE A 35 11.65 13.72 -0.88
CA PHE A 35 10.32 13.90 -0.30
C PHE A 35 9.66 12.56 0.07
N SER A 36 9.75 11.55 -0.78
CA SER A 36 9.22 10.21 -0.47
C SER A 36 9.88 9.62 0.76
N ARG A 37 11.21 9.72 0.87
CA ARG A 37 11.94 9.21 2.06
C ARG A 37 11.52 9.95 3.33
N LEU A 38 11.38 11.27 3.28
CA LEU A 38 10.93 12.07 4.41
C LEU A 38 9.51 11.65 4.84
N LEU A 39 8.61 11.52 3.87
CA LEU A 39 7.22 11.16 4.09
C LEU A 39 7.12 9.76 4.74
N PHE A 40 7.78 8.76 4.18
CA PHE A 40 7.67 7.38 4.67
C PHE A 40 8.45 7.10 5.95
N ASN A 41 9.62 7.73 6.13
CA ASN A 41 10.48 7.43 7.28
C ASN A 41 10.21 8.32 8.49
N ILE A 42 9.60 9.50 8.29
CA ILE A 42 9.40 10.46 9.37
C ILE A 42 7.92 10.84 9.50
N THR A 43 7.33 11.43 8.46
CA THR A 43 5.97 12.00 8.56
C THR A 43 4.94 10.94 8.89
N LEU A 44 4.94 9.82 8.16
CA LEU A 44 3.95 8.77 8.33
C LEU A 44 4.06 8.07 9.69
N PRO A 45 5.25 7.61 10.16
CA PRO A 45 5.38 7.07 11.51
C PRO A 45 4.97 8.06 12.60
N CYS A 46 5.34 9.34 12.49
CA CYS A 46 4.94 10.36 13.45
C CYS A 46 3.43 10.57 13.49
N THR A 47 2.77 10.58 12.33
CA THR A 47 1.30 10.70 12.25
C THR A 47 0.61 9.51 12.90
N VAL A 48 1.11 8.30 12.67
CA VAL A 48 0.58 7.09 13.30
C VAL A 48 0.75 7.17 14.82
N VAL A 49 1.97 7.42 15.30
CA VAL A 49 2.23 7.54 16.76
C VAL A 49 1.35 8.60 17.39
N TYR A 50 1.25 9.79 16.79
CA TYR A 50 0.39 10.87 17.28
C TYR A 50 -1.07 10.44 17.39
N SER A 51 -1.58 9.66 16.43
CA SER A 51 -2.97 9.22 16.40
C SER A 51 -3.30 8.19 17.49
N PHE A 52 -2.30 7.45 17.96
CA PHE A 52 -2.46 6.52 19.08
C PHE A 52 -2.32 7.18 20.47
N VAL A 53 -1.86 8.42 20.54
CA VAL A 53 -1.76 9.15 21.83
C VAL A 53 -3.16 9.39 22.40
N GLY A 54 -3.40 8.86 23.59
CA GLY A 54 -4.70 8.97 24.27
C GLY A 54 -5.83 8.11 23.70
N PHE A 55 -5.53 7.26 22.69
CA PHE A 55 -6.53 6.37 22.12
C PHE A 55 -6.82 5.19 23.07
N GLN A 56 -8.09 4.96 23.38
CA GLN A 56 -8.51 3.81 24.15
C GLN A 56 -8.71 2.61 23.20
N PHE A 57 -7.94 1.55 23.45
CA PHE A 57 -8.00 0.36 22.63
C PHE A 57 -9.28 -0.44 22.94
N ASP A 58 -10.08 -0.65 21.90
CA ASP A 58 -11.27 -1.49 21.99
C ASP A 58 -11.04 -2.80 21.20
N ALA A 59 -11.47 -3.92 21.76
CA ALA A 59 -11.38 -5.22 21.11
C ALA A 59 -12.09 -5.29 19.76
N SER A 60 -13.08 -4.42 19.51
CA SER A 60 -13.73 -4.27 18.20
C SER A 60 -12.77 -3.95 17.06
N LEU A 61 -11.63 -3.30 17.35
CA LEU A 61 -10.59 -3.01 16.37
C LEU A 61 -9.91 -4.27 15.82
N LEU A 62 -9.87 -5.35 16.60
CA LEU A 62 -9.37 -6.62 16.10
C LEU A 62 -10.29 -7.21 15.04
N LEU A 63 -11.60 -6.94 15.12
CA LEU A 63 -12.54 -7.32 14.06
C LEU A 63 -12.23 -6.59 12.75
N VAL A 64 -11.82 -5.32 12.81
CA VAL A 64 -11.39 -4.56 11.63
C VAL A 64 -10.19 -5.21 10.96
N SER A 65 -9.20 -5.63 11.75
CA SER A 65 -8.04 -6.38 11.23
C SER A 65 -8.42 -7.73 10.65
N ALA A 66 -9.33 -8.46 11.31
CA ALA A 66 -9.82 -9.75 10.82
C ALA A 66 -10.60 -9.61 9.50
N VAL A 67 -11.45 -8.59 9.37
CA VAL A 67 -12.18 -8.29 8.13
C VAL A 67 -11.20 -7.95 7.01
N SER A 68 -10.19 -7.13 7.29
CA SER A 68 -9.15 -6.79 6.33
C SER A 68 -8.37 -8.02 5.86
N PHE A 69 -7.97 -8.87 6.80
CA PHE A 69 -7.30 -10.14 6.50
C PHE A 69 -8.17 -11.02 5.60
N ALA A 70 -9.44 -11.22 5.95
CA ALA A 70 -10.38 -11.99 5.14
C ALA A 70 -10.57 -11.40 3.73
N ALA A 71 -10.74 -10.08 3.62
CA ALA A 71 -10.85 -9.40 2.33
C ALA A 71 -9.59 -9.59 1.47
N THR A 72 -8.41 -9.51 2.07
CA THR A 72 -7.14 -9.74 1.38
C THR A 72 -6.98 -11.20 0.93
N VAL A 73 -7.42 -12.18 1.76
CA VAL A 73 -7.48 -13.61 1.37
C VAL A 73 -8.39 -13.83 0.18
N VAL A 74 -9.58 -13.22 0.19
CA VAL A 74 -10.54 -13.31 -0.93
C VAL A 74 -9.97 -12.67 -2.19
N GLY A 75 -9.34 -11.50 -2.07
CA GLY A 75 -8.68 -10.83 -3.20
C GLY A 75 -7.55 -11.68 -3.78
N PHE A 76 -6.71 -12.26 -2.93
CA PHE A 76 -5.64 -13.18 -3.33
C PHE A 76 -6.18 -14.43 -4.03
N GLY A 77 -7.19 -15.09 -3.41
CA GLY A 77 -7.84 -16.26 -3.99
C GLY A 77 -8.49 -15.97 -5.32
N GLY A 78 -9.19 -14.82 -5.44
CA GLY A 78 -9.76 -14.31 -6.68
C GLY A 78 -8.70 -14.08 -7.75
N ALA A 79 -7.62 -13.39 -7.43
CA ALA A 79 -6.51 -13.15 -8.34
C ALA A 79 -5.88 -14.47 -8.83
N MET A 80 -5.68 -15.44 -7.93
CA MET A 80 -5.21 -16.78 -8.29
C MET A 80 -6.19 -17.52 -9.24
N LEU A 81 -7.48 -17.41 -8.98
CA LEU A 81 -8.52 -18.05 -9.78
C LEU A 81 -8.59 -17.44 -11.18
N PHE A 82 -8.57 -16.11 -11.30
CA PHE A 82 -8.58 -15.42 -12.59
C PHE A 82 -7.32 -15.66 -13.41
N THR A 83 -6.19 -15.89 -12.76
CA THR A 83 -4.90 -16.08 -13.44
C THR A 83 -4.52 -17.54 -13.62
N HIS A 84 -5.31 -18.53 -13.13
CA HIS A 84 -4.92 -19.94 -13.10
C HIS A 84 -4.63 -20.53 -14.49
N ARG A 85 -5.27 -20.01 -15.55
CA ARG A 85 -5.08 -20.45 -16.95
C ARG A 85 -3.92 -19.75 -17.67
N ARG A 86 -3.28 -18.75 -17.03
CA ARG A 86 -2.15 -18.03 -17.61
C ARG A 86 -0.84 -18.78 -17.36
N LYS A 87 0.16 -18.51 -18.19
CA LYS A 87 1.51 -19.03 -17.97
C LYS A 87 2.06 -18.50 -16.62
N PRO A 88 2.93 -19.27 -15.94
CA PRO A 88 3.49 -18.86 -14.64
C PRO A 88 4.11 -17.46 -14.66
N GLU A 89 4.77 -17.08 -15.75
CA GLU A 89 5.41 -15.78 -15.96
C GLU A 89 4.40 -14.63 -15.97
N ASP A 90 3.25 -14.83 -16.67
CA ASP A 90 2.19 -13.83 -16.83
C ASP A 90 1.25 -13.78 -15.61
N ARG A 91 1.28 -14.80 -14.76
CA ARG A 91 0.42 -14.96 -13.61
C ARG A 91 0.87 -14.14 -12.41
N MET A 92 2.16 -13.96 -12.26
CA MET A 92 2.76 -13.42 -11.05
C MET A 92 2.33 -11.97 -10.79
N ILE A 93 2.43 -11.09 -11.78
CA ILE A 93 2.09 -9.66 -11.63
C ILE A 93 0.61 -9.45 -11.28
N PRO A 94 -0.36 -10.00 -12.03
CA PRO A 94 -1.77 -9.87 -11.68
C PRO A 94 -2.10 -10.46 -10.30
N THR A 95 -1.43 -11.56 -9.90
CA THR A 95 -1.65 -12.14 -8.58
C THR A 95 -1.12 -11.23 -7.48
N LEU A 96 0.06 -10.61 -7.67
CA LEU A 96 0.62 -9.65 -6.71
C LEU A 96 -0.19 -8.34 -6.63
N MET A 97 -0.80 -7.93 -7.74
CA MET A 97 -1.62 -6.71 -7.79
C MET A 97 -3.08 -6.94 -7.39
N GLY A 98 -3.55 -8.19 -7.42
CA GLY A 98 -4.93 -8.55 -7.10
C GLY A 98 -5.25 -8.56 -5.60
N PHE A 99 -4.25 -8.43 -4.75
CA PHE A 99 -4.42 -8.35 -3.31
C PHE A 99 -3.49 -7.28 -2.72
N GLY A 100 -3.91 -6.73 -1.61
CA GLY A 100 -3.19 -5.67 -0.93
C GLY A 100 -3.70 -4.26 -1.26
N TYR A 101 -3.95 -3.51 -0.20
CA TYR A 101 -4.44 -2.15 -0.26
C TYR A 101 -3.32 -1.18 0.07
N ASN A 102 -3.22 -0.08 -0.69
CA ASN A 102 -2.23 0.96 -0.43
C ASN A 102 -2.79 1.95 0.61
N ILE A 103 -2.85 1.53 1.87
CA ILE A 103 -3.45 2.32 2.95
C ILE A 103 -2.45 3.36 3.44
N GLY A 104 -1.22 2.96 3.73
CA GLY A 104 -0.22 3.84 4.31
C GLY A 104 0.14 5.03 3.44
N CYS A 105 0.34 4.82 2.13
CA CYS A 105 0.81 5.88 1.23
C CYS A 105 -0.31 6.77 0.70
N PHE A 106 -1.50 6.21 0.49
CA PHE A 106 -2.59 6.91 -0.17
C PHE A 106 -3.75 7.22 0.77
N ALA A 107 -4.25 6.21 1.49
CA ALA A 107 -5.46 6.38 2.27
C ALA A 107 -5.24 7.14 3.58
N LEU A 108 -4.11 6.94 4.29
CA LEU A 108 -3.87 7.57 5.58
C LEU A 108 -3.89 9.09 5.55
N PRO A 109 -3.20 9.79 4.61
CA PRO A 109 -3.29 11.25 4.53
C PRO A 109 -4.71 11.75 4.31
N PHE A 110 -5.48 11.05 3.48
CA PHE A 110 -6.88 11.39 3.21
C PHE A 110 -7.78 11.15 4.43
N ILE A 111 -7.64 10.00 5.08
CA ILE A 111 -8.43 9.64 6.27
C ILE A 111 -8.12 10.61 7.43
N SER A 112 -6.85 10.97 7.62
CA SER A 112 -6.45 11.88 8.70
C SER A 112 -7.10 13.26 8.59
N SER A 113 -7.33 13.74 7.37
CA SER A 113 -7.93 15.06 7.15
C SER A 113 -9.46 15.05 7.20
N VAL A 114 -10.11 13.94 6.83
CA VAL A 114 -11.57 13.84 6.77
C VAL A 114 -12.15 13.29 8.06
N VAL A 115 -11.53 12.28 8.64
CA VAL A 115 -12.03 11.54 9.81
C VAL A 115 -11.24 11.90 11.08
N GLY A 116 -10.03 12.43 10.91
CA GLY A 116 -9.15 12.77 12.03
C GLY A 116 -8.39 11.57 12.62
N PRO A 117 -7.79 11.74 13.84
CA PRO A 117 -6.91 10.73 14.45
C PRO A 117 -7.57 9.36 14.65
N THR A 118 -8.85 9.32 15.03
CA THR A 118 -9.59 8.06 15.21
C THR A 118 -9.66 7.26 13.90
N GLY A 119 -9.89 7.95 12.77
CA GLY A 119 -9.87 7.32 11.45
C GLY A 119 -8.52 6.73 11.09
N VAL A 120 -7.43 7.42 11.46
CA VAL A 120 -6.06 6.91 11.25
C VAL A 120 -5.83 5.62 12.03
N VAL A 121 -6.26 5.54 13.29
CA VAL A 121 -6.13 4.31 14.10
C VAL A 121 -6.90 3.14 13.45
N ILE A 122 -8.15 3.37 13.05
CA ILE A 122 -8.97 2.36 12.37
C ILE A 122 -8.29 1.90 11.07
N ALA A 123 -7.76 2.81 10.28
CA ALA A 123 -7.04 2.50 9.06
C ALA A 123 -5.74 1.72 9.30
N CYS A 124 -5.00 2.03 10.37
CA CYS A 124 -3.82 1.27 10.78
C CYS A 124 -4.19 -0.16 11.20
N MET A 125 -5.30 -0.34 11.94
CA MET A 125 -5.79 -1.66 12.32
C MET A 125 -6.24 -2.46 11.10
N PHE A 126 -6.86 -1.82 10.12
CA PHE A 126 -7.18 -2.45 8.84
C PHE A 126 -5.90 -2.84 8.08
N ASP A 127 -4.89 -1.98 8.05
CA ASP A 127 -3.62 -2.25 7.37
C ASP A 127 -2.83 -3.38 8.04
N LEU A 128 -2.96 -3.56 9.35
CA LEU A 128 -2.36 -4.68 10.07
C LEU A 128 -2.81 -6.03 9.48
N GLY A 129 -4.10 -6.22 9.26
CA GLY A 129 -4.65 -7.43 8.65
C GLY A 129 -4.18 -7.62 7.20
N ASN A 130 -4.12 -6.54 6.43
CA ASN A 130 -3.65 -6.52 5.06
C ASN A 130 -2.14 -6.86 4.96
N THR A 131 -1.30 -6.27 5.80
CA THR A 131 0.16 -6.39 5.74
C THR A 131 0.65 -7.82 5.94
N ILE A 132 -0.02 -8.62 6.77
CA ILE A 132 0.34 -10.03 7.02
C ILE A 132 0.38 -10.81 5.70
N LEU A 133 -0.65 -10.66 4.87
CA LEU A 133 -0.74 -11.36 3.59
C LEU A 133 0.07 -10.69 2.49
N VAL A 134 0.10 -9.37 2.44
CA VAL A 134 0.86 -8.64 1.41
C VAL A 134 2.35 -8.92 1.56
N SER A 135 2.90 -8.85 2.76
CA SER A 135 4.32 -9.12 3.00
C SER A 135 4.66 -10.61 2.91
N GLY A 136 3.91 -11.45 3.62
CA GLY A 136 4.13 -12.90 3.64
C GLY A 136 3.77 -13.58 2.32
N GLY A 137 2.62 -13.24 1.73
CA GLY A 137 2.13 -13.80 0.48
C GLY A 137 3.00 -13.41 -0.72
N ALA A 138 3.40 -12.15 -0.83
CA ALA A 138 4.30 -11.70 -1.88
C ALA A 138 5.65 -12.44 -1.82
N TYR A 139 6.23 -12.57 -0.61
CA TYR A 139 7.46 -13.32 -0.42
C TYR A 139 7.32 -14.79 -0.83
N ALA A 140 6.25 -15.48 -0.42
CA ALA A 140 5.99 -16.87 -0.77
C ALA A 140 5.84 -17.07 -2.27
N ILE A 141 5.16 -16.16 -2.98
CA ILE A 141 4.99 -16.22 -4.44
C ILE A 141 6.33 -16.07 -5.13
N VAL A 142 7.11 -15.04 -4.77
CA VAL A 142 8.42 -14.78 -5.36
C VAL A 142 9.35 -15.97 -5.17
N ARG A 143 9.40 -16.53 -3.96
CA ARG A 143 10.21 -17.71 -3.65
C ARG A 143 9.80 -18.94 -4.48
N THR A 144 8.49 -19.18 -4.62
CA THR A 144 7.97 -20.31 -5.40
C THR A 144 8.26 -20.16 -6.89
N CYS A 145 8.16 -18.94 -7.44
CA CYS A 145 8.51 -18.66 -8.83
C CYS A 145 10.01 -18.87 -9.09
N ARG A 146 10.89 -18.40 -8.19
CA ARG A 146 12.33 -18.65 -8.28
C ARG A 146 12.68 -20.14 -8.24
N ALA A 147 12.07 -20.89 -7.34
CA ALA A 147 12.28 -22.33 -7.22
C ALA A 147 11.86 -23.11 -8.49
N LYS A 148 10.94 -22.55 -9.29
CA LYS A 148 10.51 -23.10 -10.58
C LYS A 148 11.29 -22.57 -11.79
N GLY A 149 12.39 -21.85 -11.58
CA GLY A 149 13.23 -21.32 -12.65
C GLY A 149 12.59 -20.17 -13.45
N VAL A 150 11.54 -19.55 -12.93
CA VAL A 150 10.93 -18.36 -13.54
C VAL A 150 11.82 -17.17 -13.23
N GLU A 151 12.60 -16.71 -14.20
CA GLU A 151 13.36 -15.47 -14.06
C GLU A 151 12.40 -14.27 -14.00
N LEU A 152 12.50 -13.51 -12.90
CA LEU A 152 11.83 -12.22 -12.77
C LEU A 152 12.50 -11.23 -13.72
N GLY A 153 11.90 -11.00 -14.88
CA GLY A 153 12.40 -10.01 -15.82
C GLY A 153 12.51 -8.63 -15.16
N ALA A 154 13.52 -7.86 -15.53
CA ALA A 154 13.80 -6.53 -14.97
C ALA A 154 12.59 -5.57 -15.00
N LYS A 155 11.64 -5.76 -15.90
CA LYS A 155 10.37 -5.01 -15.98
C LYS A 155 9.43 -5.26 -14.78
N THR A 156 9.50 -6.43 -14.17
CA THR A 156 8.67 -6.79 -13.00
C THR A 156 9.15 -6.06 -11.73
N LEU A 157 10.43 -5.72 -11.68
CA LEU A 157 11.06 -5.04 -10.55
C LEU A 157 10.69 -3.55 -10.44
N THR A 158 10.30 -2.94 -11.56
CA THR A 158 9.96 -1.51 -11.62
C THR A 158 8.59 -1.20 -10.99
N TYR A 159 7.73 -2.20 -10.81
CA TYR A 159 6.38 -2.05 -10.26
C TYR A 159 6.28 -2.23 -8.73
N GLY A 160 7.27 -1.79 -7.97
CA GLY A 160 7.07 -1.46 -6.56
C GLY A 160 7.49 -2.48 -5.51
N VAL A 161 8.12 -3.59 -5.86
CA VAL A 161 8.77 -4.45 -4.87
C VAL A 161 10.27 -4.11 -4.86
N ASN A 162 10.70 -3.38 -3.83
CA ASN A 162 12.12 -3.09 -3.64
C ASN A 162 12.84 -4.38 -3.20
N LEU A 163 13.34 -5.13 -4.16
CA LEU A 163 14.04 -6.40 -3.94
C LEU A 163 15.43 -6.25 -3.31
N SER A 164 15.86 -5.03 -2.96
CA SER A 164 17.11 -4.84 -2.21
C SER A 164 17.08 -5.51 -0.83
N VAL A 165 15.88 -5.73 -0.28
CA VAL A 165 15.68 -6.46 0.99
C VAL A 165 15.90 -7.97 0.85
N LEU A 166 15.81 -8.53 -0.36
CA LEU A 166 15.94 -9.97 -0.62
C LEU A 166 17.34 -10.38 -1.10
N ARG A 167 18.31 -9.46 -1.09
CA ARG A 167 19.68 -9.71 -1.57
C ARG A 167 20.68 -10.02 -0.44
N THR A 168 20.21 -10.36 0.73
CA THR A 168 21.09 -10.91 1.79
C THR A 168 20.98 -12.44 1.76
N GLU A 169 21.88 -13.02 1.05
CA GLU A 169 22.60 -14.31 1.04
C GLU A 169 22.86 -14.81 -0.36
#